data_850770b386b84735153a9876febf497c
#
_entry.id   850770b386b84735153a9876febf497c
#
_cell.length_a   1.000
_cell.length_b   1.000
_cell.length_c   1.000
_cell.angle_alpha   90.00
_cell.angle_beta   90.00
_cell.angle_gamma   90.00
#
_symmetry.space_group_name_H-M   'P 1'
#
loop_
_entity.id
_entity.type
_entity.pdbx_description
1 polymer ?
#
loop_
_entity_poly.entity_id
_entity_poly.type
_entity_poly.pdbx_seq_one_letter_code
_entity_poly.pdbx_strand_id
1 'polypeptide(L)'
;MKRLFLFLVALVVCGTLSAHEVTPEQASMVAQQLLLGDATRYGAVSLAWDSSRLGSTRANEAPSFYVFAKSDMRGFVIVAADDVLPPVLAYSLSYSAPESGTLPPCFEAWLKYVDSSVRYAREHGLEPRPSVVRRWSEEYTPQNATMLNTARWSQTEPYNLECPMDDGALSLTGCTQTAAAIIMRHHRWPERAVGTTTAYTTITKSIYVPERDLNHAYDWDNMLETYVEGEYSDVEAQAVATLMADLGHSFMADYAAEGTGANPSTDALYRNYGYSPANNIFFRKNYSDSYWNDMLRREIEAGNPVWYSGFMADYSGHAFVLDGIDDNNYYHVNWGWGGVYDGFFTLDALILGEYKFDYGQYALLNFEPLRGEAVDNWLTLYSTGIELGDVEFTKGAEFDINSILISNVSSIEFSGSVRVAHCDKEGRCKEWVSEAKAFSVPPQYYGYIERLRCKLTESVEEGDRVRVFYSAAGSDEWFVMYPYTEGATWDIVMRYAPIGATTSFDYDKLSQIIVVDYEDDVKSALYCGGSYIEDGVEIVRGKMTINTARLAPGSTYTVLLVRDNVEERTFTFTIKPLE
;
A
#
# COMPACT_ATOMS: atom_id res chain seq x y z
N MET A 1 -25.65 0.24 -39.26
CA MET A 1 -24.95 1.50 -39.05
C MET A 1 -24.10 1.38 -37.78
N LYS A 2 -23.12 0.50 -37.85
CA LYS A 2 -22.14 0.28 -36.79
C LYS A 2 -20.77 0.39 -37.46
N ARG A 3 -20.21 1.58 -37.56
CA ARG A 3 -18.84 1.89 -38.03
C ARG A 3 -18.76 3.39 -38.31
N LEU A 4 -18.65 4.20 -37.27
CA LEU A 4 -18.13 5.57 -37.40
C LEU A 4 -17.83 6.20 -36.03
N PHE A 5 -16.97 5.57 -35.22
CA PHE A 5 -16.41 6.23 -34.04
C PHE A 5 -14.97 5.74 -33.77
N LEU A 6 -14.23 5.48 -34.83
CA LEU A 6 -12.84 5.05 -34.75
C LEU A 6 -11.98 5.98 -35.58
N PHE A 7 -11.99 7.28 -35.27
CA PHE A 7 -11.05 8.22 -35.84
C PHE A 7 -11.06 9.51 -35.03
N LEU A 8 -10.28 9.55 -33.95
CA LEU A 8 -9.72 10.83 -33.44
C LEU A 8 -8.78 10.60 -32.25
N VAL A 9 -7.84 9.68 -32.33
CA VAL A 9 -6.58 9.76 -31.58
C VAL A 9 -5.51 9.04 -32.41
N ALA A 10 -5.13 9.63 -33.52
CA ALA A 10 -3.93 9.27 -34.23
C ALA A 10 -3.32 10.56 -34.79
N LEU A 11 -2.87 11.41 -33.90
CA LEU A 11 -1.85 12.41 -34.19
C LEU A 11 -0.61 12.00 -33.42
N VAL A 12 0.09 11.01 -33.98
CA VAL A 12 1.49 10.78 -33.64
C VAL A 12 2.27 11.93 -34.24
N VAL A 13 2.48 12.96 -33.46
CA VAL A 13 3.55 13.90 -33.67
C VAL A 13 4.71 13.39 -32.84
N CYS A 14 5.81 13.01 -33.50
CA CYS A 14 7.12 12.89 -32.87
C CYS A 14 7.54 14.26 -32.31
N GLY A 15 7.10 14.56 -31.10
CA GLY A 15 7.52 15.64 -30.25
C GLY A 15 7.77 15.07 -28.88
N THR A 16 8.74 15.56 -28.17
CA THR A 16 9.02 15.22 -26.78
C THR A 16 7.71 15.11 -25.99
N LEU A 17 7.41 13.91 -25.50
CA LEU A 17 6.21 13.63 -24.70
C LEU A 17 6.41 14.31 -23.34
N SER A 18 5.93 15.51 -23.17
CA SER A 18 5.69 16.11 -21.85
C SER A 18 4.25 15.82 -21.44
N ALA A 19 3.97 15.72 -20.14
CA ALA A 19 2.62 15.61 -19.61
C ALA A 19 1.67 16.62 -20.29
N HIS A 20 0.49 16.16 -20.71
CA HIS A 20 -0.45 16.98 -21.47
C HIS A 20 -1.68 17.31 -20.65
N GLU A 21 -2.04 18.58 -20.66
CA GLU A 21 -3.27 19.07 -20.06
C GLU A 21 -4.49 18.38 -20.68
N VAL A 22 -5.33 17.79 -19.83
CA VAL A 22 -6.63 17.21 -20.22
C VAL A 22 -7.68 18.30 -20.14
N THR A 23 -8.36 18.56 -21.25
CA THR A 23 -9.40 19.58 -21.30
C THR A 23 -10.67 19.14 -20.55
N PRO A 24 -11.53 20.10 -20.10
CA PRO A 24 -12.82 19.77 -19.51
C PRO A 24 -13.70 18.90 -20.41
N GLU A 25 -13.62 19.07 -21.74
CA GLU A 25 -14.38 18.30 -22.72
C GLU A 25 -13.90 16.84 -22.76
N GLN A 26 -12.58 16.62 -22.78
CA GLN A 26 -11.99 15.26 -22.72
C GLN A 26 -12.35 14.57 -21.39
N ALA A 27 -12.21 15.28 -20.27
CA ALA A 27 -12.58 14.77 -18.96
C ALA A 27 -14.07 14.46 -18.86
N SER A 28 -14.92 15.28 -19.48
CA SER A 28 -16.36 15.04 -19.54
C SER A 28 -16.73 13.76 -20.31
N MET A 29 -15.97 13.39 -21.34
CA MET A 29 -16.19 12.12 -22.05
C MET A 29 -15.90 10.92 -21.14
N VAL A 30 -14.81 10.94 -20.39
CA VAL A 30 -14.48 9.91 -19.38
C VAL A 30 -15.60 9.82 -18.33
N ALA A 31 -16.05 10.97 -17.81
CA ALA A 31 -17.11 11.03 -16.82
C ALA A 31 -18.43 10.46 -17.32
N GLN A 32 -18.82 10.78 -18.54
CA GLN A 32 -20.05 10.28 -19.17
C GLN A 32 -19.99 8.77 -19.38
N GLN A 33 -18.87 8.26 -19.86
CA GLN A 33 -18.66 6.83 -20.08
C GLN A 33 -18.81 6.04 -18.78
N LEU A 34 -18.16 6.48 -17.69
CA LEU A 34 -18.22 5.82 -16.41
C LEU A 34 -19.59 5.90 -15.75
N LEU A 35 -20.20 7.10 -15.71
CA LEU A 35 -21.43 7.32 -14.95
C LEU A 35 -22.70 6.90 -15.71
N LEU A 36 -22.68 6.89 -17.04
CA LEU A 36 -23.86 6.57 -17.86
C LEU A 36 -23.72 5.22 -18.58
N GLY A 37 -22.50 4.74 -18.81
CA GLY A 37 -22.25 3.56 -19.64
C GLY A 37 -22.90 3.70 -21.02
N ASP A 38 -23.42 2.59 -21.55
CA ASP A 38 -24.17 2.58 -22.81
C ASP A 38 -25.60 3.16 -22.68
N ALA A 39 -26.01 3.55 -21.48
CA ALA A 39 -27.38 4.04 -21.23
C ALA A 39 -27.54 5.53 -21.61
N THR A 40 -27.70 5.80 -22.87
CA THR A 40 -28.03 7.14 -23.43
C THR A 40 -29.35 7.73 -22.92
N ARG A 41 -29.99 7.15 -21.92
CA ARG A 41 -31.41 7.43 -21.67
C ARG A 41 -31.76 8.34 -20.50
N TYR A 42 -30.97 8.50 -19.47
CA TYR A 42 -31.35 9.36 -18.33
C TYR A 42 -30.16 9.91 -17.56
N GLY A 43 -29.97 11.22 -17.65
CA GLY A 43 -29.09 12.02 -16.78
C GLY A 43 -27.99 12.71 -17.57
N ALA A 44 -27.91 14.03 -17.46
CA ALA A 44 -26.73 14.76 -17.91
C ALA A 44 -25.63 14.64 -16.84
N VAL A 45 -24.41 14.41 -17.29
CA VAL A 45 -23.21 14.56 -16.44
C VAL A 45 -22.72 15.99 -16.63
N SER A 46 -22.49 16.69 -15.55
CA SER A 46 -22.04 18.08 -15.57
C SER A 46 -20.84 18.27 -14.66
N LEU A 47 -19.95 19.20 -15.03
CA LEU A 47 -18.87 19.65 -14.17
C LEU A 47 -19.47 20.32 -12.91
N ALA A 48 -19.22 19.74 -11.75
CA ALA A 48 -19.63 20.29 -10.48
C ALA A 48 -18.62 21.36 -9.99
N TRP A 49 -17.34 21.01 -10.04
CA TRP A 49 -16.23 21.91 -9.71
C TRP A 49 -14.87 21.31 -10.15
N ASP A 50 -13.78 22.06 -9.96
CA ASP A 50 -12.41 21.63 -10.25
C ASP A 50 -11.45 22.03 -9.12
N SER A 51 -10.18 21.62 -9.23
CA SER A 51 -9.17 21.82 -8.19
C SER A 51 -8.92 23.28 -7.81
N SER A 52 -9.31 24.26 -8.63
CA SER A 52 -9.17 25.68 -8.31
C SER A 52 -9.93 26.10 -7.04
N ARG A 53 -10.96 25.33 -6.68
CA ARG A 53 -11.76 25.56 -5.46
C ARG A 53 -11.08 25.11 -4.16
N LEU A 54 -9.98 24.37 -4.21
CA LEU A 54 -9.23 24.00 -3.00
C LEU A 54 -8.40 25.14 -2.40
N GLY A 55 -8.37 26.30 -3.05
CA GLY A 55 -7.64 27.49 -2.56
C GLY A 55 -6.12 27.39 -2.68
N SER A 56 -5.58 26.29 -3.19
CA SER A 56 -4.16 26.07 -3.38
C SER A 56 -3.64 26.53 -4.74
N THR A 57 -4.53 26.75 -5.71
CA THR A 57 -4.19 27.13 -7.08
C THR A 57 -3.91 28.64 -7.21
N ARG A 58 -2.78 29.01 -7.84
CA ARG A 58 -2.54 30.40 -8.21
C ARG A 58 -3.56 30.80 -9.30
N ALA A 59 -4.05 32.00 -9.24
CA ALA A 59 -4.93 32.55 -10.28
C ALA A 59 -4.20 32.47 -11.63
N ASN A 60 -4.70 31.64 -12.57
CA ASN A 60 -4.20 31.34 -13.93
C ASN A 60 -3.48 30.00 -14.10
N GLU A 61 -3.43 29.10 -13.13
CA GLU A 61 -2.94 27.75 -13.35
C GLU A 61 -4.10 26.85 -13.83
N ALA A 62 -3.81 25.92 -14.76
CA ALA A 62 -4.77 24.93 -15.20
C ALA A 62 -5.14 23.98 -14.03
N PRO A 63 -6.40 23.55 -13.93
CA PRO A 63 -6.82 22.60 -12.91
C PRO A 63 -5.98 21.32 -12.92
N SER A 64 -5.90 20.66 -11.78
CA SER A 64 -5.24 19.35 -11.63
C SER A 64 -6.22 18.19 -11.72
N PHE A 65 -7.50 18.44 -11.46
CA PHE A 65 -8.59 17.49 -11.63
C PHE A 65 -9.93 18.20 -11.80
N TYR A 66 -10.91 17.45 -12.28
CA TYR A 66 -12.31 17.85 -12.43
C TYR A 66 -13.23 16.92 -11.66
N VAL A 67 -14.26 17.46 -11.02
CA VAL A 67 -15.30 16.69 -10.34
C VAL A 67 -16.60 16.81 -11.17
N PHE A 68 -17.07 15.68 -11.68
CA PHE A 68 -18.32 15.60 -12.41
C PHE A 68 -19.39 14.89 -11.58
N ALA A 69 -20.64 15.29 -11.75
CA ALA A 69 -21.79 14.71 -11.09
C ALA A 69 -22.91 14.40 -12.07
N LYS A 70 -23.76 13.41 -11.72
CA LYS A 70 -25.03 13.17 -12.39
C LYS A 70 -26.08 14.21 -12.00
N SER A 71 -26.97 14.54 -12.93
CA SER A 71 -28.04 15.52 -12.70
C SER A 71 -29.06 15.09 -11.64
N ASP A 72 -29.16 13.80 -11.34
CA ASP A 72 -30.05 13.26 -10.28
C ASP A 72 -29.35 13.24 -8.89
N MET A 73 -28.20 13.87 -8.78
CA MET A 73 -27.38 13.96 -7.55
C MET A 73 -26.83 12.61 -7.04
N ARG A 74 -27.01 11.52 -7.75
CA ARG A 74 -26.45 10.21 -7.41
C ARG A 74 -25.34 9.82 -8.37
N GLY A 75 -24.17 9.70 -7.84
CA GLY A 75 -22.95 9.36 -8.56
C GLY A 75 -22.11 10.57 -8.92
N PHE A 76 -20.81 10.40 -8.74
CA PHE A 76 -19.79 11.35 -9.14
C PHE A 76 -18.56 10.63 -9.68
N VAL A 77 -17.74 11.37 -10.39
CA VAL A 77 -16.40 10.93 -10.79
C VAL A 77 -15.41 12.09 -10.71
N ILE A 78 -14.23 11.80 -10.24
CA ILE A 78 -13.09 12.72 -10.23
C ILE A 78 -12.17 12.27 -11.35
N VAL A 79 -11.98 13.15 -12.33
CA VAL A 79 -11.16 12.89 -13.52
C VAL A 79 -9.90 13.74 -13.45
N ALA A 80 -8.76 13.15 -13.76
CA ALA A 80 -7.48 13.88 -13.84
C ALA A 80 -7.55 14.96 -14.93
N ALA A 81 -6.97 16.12 -14.65
CA ALA A 81 -6.80 17.20 -15.63
C ALA A 81 -5.40 17.21 -16.27
N ASP A 82 -4.69 16.09 -16.12
CA ASP A 82 -3.36 15.88 -16.68
C ASP A 82 -3.15 14.39 -16.93
N ASP A 83 -2.59 14.05 -18.09
CA ASP A 83 -2.40 12.66 -18.50
C ASP A 83 -1.26 11.92 -17.75
N VAL A 84 -0.54 12.61 -16.90
CA VAL A 84 0.45 12.02 -15.99
C VAL A 84 -0.19 11.11 -14.95
N LEU A 85 -1.48 11.32 -14.65
CA LEU A 85 -2.28 10.48 -13.75
C LEU A 85 -3.30 9.63 -14.53
N PRO A 86 -3.80 8.52 -13.94
CA PRO A 86 -4.90 7.76 -14.53
C PRO A 86 -6.13 8.64 -14.79
N PRO A 87 -6.93 8.37 -15.84
CA PRO A 87 -8.09 9.20 -16.21
C PRO A 87 -9.09 9.33 -15.07
N VAL A 88 -9.43 8.25 -14.39
CA VAL A 88 -10.32 8.25 -13.24
C VAL A 88 -9.49 8.19 -11.96
N LEU A 89 -9.70 9.14 -11.06
CA LEU A 89 -9.02 9.19 -9.76
C LEU A 89 -9.91 8.60 -8.66
N ALA A 90 -11.20 8.88 -8.73
CA ALA A 90 -12.21 8.33 -7.83
C ALA A 90 -13.59 8.36 -8.48
N TYR A 91 -14.48 7.47 -8.05
CA TYR A 91 -15.88 7.49 -8.45
C TYR A 91 -16.79 6.90 -7.38
N SER A 92 -18.05 7.29 -7.42
CA SER A 92 -19.14 6.64 -6.73
C SER A 92 -20.37 6.59 -7.63
N LEU A 93 -21.09 5.46 -7.59
CA LEU A 93 -22.36 5.31 -8.31
C LEU A 93 -23.57 5.60 -7.43
N SER A 94 -23.37 5.78 -6.14
CA SER A 94 -24.41 5.84 -5.10
C SER A 94 -24.44 7.15 -4.32
N TYR A 95 -23.32 7.82 -4.18
CA TYR A 95 -23.18 9.03 -3.37
C TYR A 95 -23.14 10.28 -4.23
N SER A 96 -23.62 11.40 -3.67
CA SER A 96 -23.57 12.72 -4.32
C SER A 96 -22.11 13.18 -4.50
N ALA A 97 -21.90 14.06 -5.47
CA ALA A 97 -20.60 14.70 -5.65
C ALA A 97 -20.21 15.49 -4.37
N PRO A 98 -18.95 15.44 -3.99
CA PRO A 98 -18.45 16.23 -2.86
C PRO A 98 -18.61 17.73 -3.12
N GLU A 99 -19.03 18.48 -2.11
CA GLU A 99 -19.13 19.93 -2.18
C GLU A 99 -17.82 20.56 -1.68
N SER A 100 -17.25 21.48 -2.46
CA SER A 100 -15.92 22.08 -2.21
C SER A 100 -15.81 22.94 -0.94
N GLY A 101 -16.69 22.91 -0.02
CA GLY A 101 -16.61 23.68 1.24
C GLY A 101 -16.90 22.85 2.47
N THR A 102 -17.21 21.56 2.27
CA THR A 102 -17.66 20.65 3.33
C THR A 102 -16.95 19.31 3.26
N LEU A 103 -15.77 19.26 2.64
CA LEU A 103 -15.01 18.02 2.48
C LEU A 103 -14.52 17.50 3.84
N PRO A 104 -14.64 16.20 4.11
CA PRO A 104 -13.94 15.59 5.23
C PRO A 104 -12.45 15.89 5.15
N PRO A 105 -11.76 16.16 6.27
CA PRO A 105 -10.35 16.55 6.25
C PRO A 105 -9.43 15.58 5.48
N CYS A 106 -9.66 14.28 5.62
CA CYS A 106 -8.90 13.24 4.90
C CYS A 106 -9.13 13.25 3.39
N PHE A 107 -10.38 13.47 2.96
CA PHE A 107 -10.71 13.55 1.54
C PHE A 107 -10.17 14.84 0.91
N GLU A 108 -10.30 15.96 1.61
CA GLU A 108 -9.67 17.23 1.21
C GLU A 108 -8.15 17.11 1.12
N ALA A 109 -7.55 16.43 2.07
CA ALA A 109 -6.14 16.12 2.11
C ALA A 109 -5.70 15.32 0.88
N TRP A 110 -6.43 14.25 0.55
CA TRP A 110 -6.15 13.44 -0.65
C TRP A 110 -6.27 14.27 -1.93
N LEU A 111 -7.28 15.12 -2.06
CA LEU A 111 -7.43 16.01 -3.21
C LEU A 111 -6.30 17.05 -3.32
N LYS A 112 -5.87 17.66 -2.21
CA LYS A 112 -4.71 18.56 -2.18
C LYS A 112 -3.43 17.86 -2.56
N TYR A 113 -3.32 16.60 -2.20
CA TYR A 113 -2.19 15.77 -2.58
C TYR A 113 -2.17 15.50 -4.09
N VAL A 114 -3.30 15.10 -4.68
CA VAL A 114 -3.47 14.95 -6.13
C VAL A 114 -3.09 16.28 -6.84
N ASP A 115 -3.60 17.41 -6.36
CA ASP A 115 -3.30 18.73 -6.90
C ASP A 115 -1.80 19.04 -6.85
N SER A 116 -1.14 18.78 -5.73
CA SER A 116 0.30 18.98 -5.57
C SER A 116 1.11 18.08 -6.49
N SER A 117 0.69 16.84 -6.67
CA SER A 117 1.34 15.86 -7.53
C SER A 117 1.31 16.27 -9.00
N VAL A 118 0.15 16.69 -9.50
CA VAL A 118 0.01 17.17 -10.88
C VAL A 118 0.85 18.42 -11.12
N ARG A 119 0.81 19.38 -10.19
CA ARG A 119 1.65 20.59 -10.32
C ARG A 119 3.13 20.27 -10.34
N TYR A 120 3.56 19.40 -9.44
CA TYR A 120 4.95 18.95 -9.44
C TYR A 120 5.34 18.33 -10.79
N ALA A 121 4.49 17.46 -11.35
CA ALA A 121 4.74 16.83 -12.64
C ALA A 121 4.88 17.85 -13.77
N ARG A 122 4.01 18.87 -13.81
CA ARG A 122 4.07 19.96 -14.79
C ARG A 122 5.33 20.81 -14.65
N GLU A 123 5.69 21.17 -13.42
CA GLU A 123 6.90 21.96 -13.14
C GLU A 123 8.18 21.24 -13.55
N HIS A 124 8.20 19.91 -13.48
CA HIS A 124 9.37 19.08 -13.78
C HIS A 124 9.31 18.38 -15.14
N GLY A 125 8.23 18.58 -15.90
CA GLY A 125 8.05 17.98 -17.23
C GLY A 125 8.05 16.45 -17.18
N LEU A 126 7.40 15.86 -16.17
CA LEU A 126 7.34 14.40 -16.01
C LEU A 126 6.43 13.79 -17.07
N GLU A 127 6.84 12.63 -17.59
CA GLU A 127 6.06 11.89 -18.57
C GLU A 127 5.14 10.88 -17.89
N PRO A 128 3.95 10.60 -18.47
CA PRO A 128 3.06 9.57 -17.96
C PRO A 128 3.68 8.19 -18.08
N ARG A 129 3.47 7.35 -17.07
CA ARG A 129 3.89 5.93 -17.11
C ARG A 129 3.15 5.18 -18.23
N PRO A 130 3.76 4.15 -18.86
CA PRO A 130 3.11 3.36 -19.91
C PRO A 130 1.75 2.78 -19.50
N SER A 131 1.60 2.38 -18.24
CA SER A 131 0.32 1.91 -17.68
C SER A 131 -0.75 3.00 -17.66
N VAL A 132 -0.37 4.23 -17.35
CA VAL A 132 -1.28 5.39 -17.35
C VAL A 132 -1.68 5.74 -18.78
N VAL A 133 -0.72 5.75 -19.73
CA VAL A 133 -1.00 5.98 -21.16
C VAL A 133 -2.02 4.95 -21.68
N ARG A 134 -1.86 3.68 -21.32
CA ARG A 134 -2.85 2.64 -21.70
C ARG A 134 -4.24 2.96 -21.15
N ARG A 135 -4.35 3.31 -19.86
CA ARG A 135 -5.64 3.64 -19.23
C ARG A 135 -6.37 4.80 -19.94
N TRP A 136 -5.66 5.79 -20.48
CA TRP A 136 -6.27 6.86 -21.27
C TRP A 136 -6.77 6.42 -22.63
N SER A 137 -6.29 5.28 -23.15
CA SER A 137 -6.73 4.70 -24.43
C SER A 137 -7.81 3.64 -24.29
N GLU A 138 -8.14 3.20 -23.08
CA GLU A 138 -9.13 2.17 -22.79
C GLU A 138 -10.50 2.78 -22.49
N GLU A 139 -11.56 2.03 -22.83
CA GLU A 139 -12.89 2.37 -22.38
C GLU A 139 -13.02 2.03 -20.89
N TYR A 140 -13.23 3.07 -20.07
CA TYR A 140 -13.42 2.87 -18.64
C TYR A 140 -14.90 2.58 -18.35
N THR A 141 -15.21 1.34 -18.00
CA THR A 141 -16.52 0.94 -17.48
C THR A 141 -16.36 0.46 -16.04
N PRO A 142 -17.30 0.79 -15.12
CA PRO A 142 -17.31 0.17 -13.80
C PRO A 142 -17.31 -1.34 -13.96
N GLN A 143 -16.32 -1.99 -13.37
CA GLN A 143 -16.17 -3.44 -13.43
C GLN A 143 -16.86 -4.09 -12.23
N ASN A 144 -16.95 -5.43 -12.26
CA ASN A 144 -17.40 -6.16 -11.09
C ASN A 144 -16.56 -5.80 -9.87
N ALA A 145 -17.22 -5.54 -8.77
CA ALA A 145 -16.54 -5.21 -7.52
C ALA A 145 -16.91 -6.20 -6.44
N THR A 146 -15.91 -6.65 -5.69
CA THR A 146 -16.13 -7.31 -4.41
C THR A 146 -16.41 -6.23 -3.37
N MET A 147 -17.54 -6.34 -2.66
CA MET A 147 -17.98 -5.37 -1.65
C MET A 147 -18.32 -6.09 -0.34
N LEU A 148 -17.74 -5.63 0.76
CA LEU A 148 -17.99 -6.19 2.08
C LEU A 148 -19.09 -5.44 2.84
N ASN A 149 -19.47 -4.25 2.37
CA ASN A 149 -20.56 -3.44 2.92
C ASN A 149 -20.44 -3.20 4.44
N THR A 150 -19.36 -2.58 4.86
CA THR A 150 -19.10 -2.27 6.26
C THR A 150 -20.02 -1.17 6.81
N ALA A 151 -20.13 -1.07 8.13
CA ALA A 151 -20.95 -0.06 8.81
C ALA A 151 -20.45 1.36 8.52
N ARG A 152 -21.37 2.31 8.34
CA ARG A 152 -21.09 3.72 8.04
C ARG A 152 -21.05 4.54 9.30
N TRP A 153 -19.96 4.42 10.04
CA TRP A 153 -19.76 5.07 11.32
C TRP A 153 -18.97 6.37 11.21
N SER A 154 -19.02 7.17 12.26
CA SER A 154 -18.35 8.46 12.38
C SER A 154 -17.60 8.58 13.71
N GLN A 155 -17.09 9.79 14.02
CA GLN A 155 -16.23 10.03 15.19
C GLN A 155 -16.89 10.91 16.28
N THR A 156 -18.04 11.48 15.97
CA THR A 156 -18.82 12.33 16.87
C THR A 156 -19.91 11.52 17.58
N GLU A 157 -20.83 12.16 18.29
CA GLU A 157 -21.96 11.49 18.93
C GLU A 157 -22.80 10.66 17.92
N PRO A 158 -23.20 9.41 18.28
CA PRO A 158 -23.11 8.77 19.59
C PRO A 158 -21.80 8.01 19.83
N TYR A 159 -20.88 7.96 18.89
CA TYR A 159 -19.67 7.11 18.94
C TYR A 159 -18.72 7.52 20.06
N ASN A 160 -18.67 8.81 20.40
CA ASN A 160 -17.72 9.38 21.37
C ASN A 160 -18.30 9.61 22.78
N LEU A 161 -19.47 9.04 23.11
CA LEU A 161 -20.13 9.27 24.41
C LEU A 161 -19.27 8.88 25.61
N GLU A 162 -18.36 7.93 25.46
CA GLU A 162 -17.43 7.53 26.52
C GLU A 162 -16.01 8.07 26.35
N CYS A 163 -15.78 8.97 25.39
CA CYS A 163 -14.49 9.62 25.24
C CYS A 163 -14.26 10.67 26.33
N PRO A 164 -13.02 10.91 26.74
CA PRO A 164 -12.71 11.93 27.74
C PRO A 164 -13.01 13.35 27.24
N MET A 165 -13.26 14.24 28.20
CA MET A 165 -13.51 15.65 27.94
C MET A 165 -12.20 16.42 27.63
N ASP A 166 -12.25 17.30 26.64
CA ASP A 166 -11.22 18.29 26.31
C ASP A 166 -11.85 19.68 26.36
N ASP A 167 -11.46 20.50 27.36
CA ASP A 167 -11.93 21.89 27.57
C ASP A 167 -13.47 22.07 27.49
N GLY A 168 -14.22 21.08 27.99
CA GLY A 168 -15.69 21.16 28.07
C GLY A 168 -16.44 20.58 26.88
N ALA A 169 -15.75 20.03 25.89
CA ALA A 169 -16.30 19.21 24.80
C ALA A 169 -15.85 17.76 24.91
N LEU A 170 -16.64 16.81 24.38
CA LEU A 170 -16.18 15.44 24.22
C LEU A 170 -15.09 15.38 23.16
N SER A 171 -14.01 14.66 23.43
CA SER A 171 -13.02 14.33 22.40
C SER A 171 -13.64 13.48 21.29
N LEU A 172 -13.13 13.59 20.08
CA LEU A 172 -13.49 12.67 19.00
C LEU A 172 -12.98 11.25 19.29
N THR A 173 -13.63 10.23 18.75
CA THR A 173 -13.12 8.84 18.86
C THR A 173 -11.74 8.69 18.22
N GLY A 174 -11.49 9.39 17.12
CA GLY A 174 -10.30 9.27 16.28
C GLY A 174 -10.50 8.29 15.12
N CYS A 175 -9.86 8.59 14.00
CA CYS A 175 -10.00 7.80 12.77
C CYS A 175 -9.48 6.37 12.91
N THR A 176 -8.39 6.16 13.66
CA THR A 176 -7.80 4.84 13.91
C THR A 176 -8.76 3.90 14.60
N GLN A 177 -9.38 4.37 15.67
CA GLN A 177 -10.36 3.59 16.46
C GLN A 177 -11.63 3.36 15.65
N THR A 178 -12.11 4.39 14.95
CA THR A 178 -13.30 4.27 14.11
C THR A 178 -13.12 3.23 13.00
N ALA A 179 -12.00 3.25 12.29
CA ALA A 179 -11.71 2.26 11.26
C ALA A 179 -11.59 0.84 11.85
N ALA A 180 -10.92 0.68 13.00
CA ALA A 180 -10.83 -0.62 13.67
C ALA A 180 -12.21 -1.11 14.15
N ALA A 181 -13.02 -0.23 14.75
CA ALA A 181 -14.37 -0.57 15.21
C ALA A 181 -15.30 -0.99 14.06
N ILE A 182 -15.22 -0.33 12.90
CA ILE A 182 -15.96 -0.71 11.69
C ILE A 182 -15.61 -2.14 11.25
N ILE A 183 -14.32 -2.49 11.25
CA ILE A 183 -13.85 -3.85 10.92
C ILE A 183 -14.34 -4.86 11.98
N MET A 184 -14.22 -4.53 13.25
CA MET A 184 -14.71 -5.40 14.33
C MET A 184 -16.22 -5.62 14.26
N ARG A 185 -17.00 -4.58 13.90
CA ARG A 185 -18.44 -4.68 13.66
C ARG A 185 -18.78 -5.58 12.46
N HIS A 186 -18.00 -5.50 11.39
CA HIS A 186 -18.14 -6.40 10.23
C HIS A 186 -17.96 -7.86 10.63
N HIS A 187 -16.95 -8.17 11.40
CA HIS A 187 -16.69 -9.52 11.90
C HIS A 187 -17.63 -9.93 13.04
N ARG A 188 -18.29 -8.99 13.73
CA ARG A 188 -19.04 -9.19 14.98
C ARG A 188 -18.18 -9.96 16.00
N TRP A 189 -16.94 -9.50 16.19
CA TRP A 189 -15.92 -10.15 16.97
C TRP A 189 -15.11 -9.14 17.82
N PRO A 190 -14.69 -9.50 19.06
CA PRO A 190 -15.00 -10.76 19.77
C PRO A 190 -16.41 -10.75 20.38
N GLU A 191 -16.87 -11.90 20.84
CA GLU A 191 -18.06 -11.95 21.69
C GLU A 191 -17.80 -11.21 23.02
N ARG A 192 -16.58 -11.37 23.55
CA ARG A 192 -16.11 -10.74 24.80
C ARG A 192 -14.62 -10.40 24.68
N ALA A 193 -14.27 -9.17 25.04
CA ALA A 193 -12.88 -8.81 25.24
C ALA A 193 -12.37 -9.27 26.63
N VAL A 194 -11.05 -9.25 26.82
CA VAL A 194 -10.42 -9.68 28.08
C VAL A 194 -9.28 -8.72 28.47
N GLY A 195 -9.03 -8.64 29.79
CA GLY A 195 -7.93 -7.85 30.34
C GLY A 195 -8.33 -6.45 30.77
N THR A 196 -7.33 -5.64 31.07
CA THR A 196 -7.48 -4.25 31.52
C THR A 196 -6.41 -3.40 30.83
N THR A 197 -6.77 -2.22 30.34
CA THR A 197 -5.81 -1.29 29.74
C THR A 197 -4.98 -0.59 30.82
N THR A 198 -3.85 -0.02 30.44
CA THR A 198 -3.02 0.76 31.33
C THR A 198 -3.46 2.23 31.30
N ALA A 199 -3.54 2.87 32.48
CA ALA A 199 -3.79 4.31 32.57
C ALA A 199 -2.63 5.10 31.95
N TYR A 200 -2.95 6.23 31.30
CA TYR A 200 -1.93 7.09 30.66
C TYR A 200 -2.40 8.55 30.66
N THR A 201 -1.52 9.43 30.24
CA THR A 201 -1.83 10.86 30.00
C THR A 201 -1.56 11.17 28.53
N THR A 202 -2.51 11.81 27.86
CA THR A 202 -2.37 12.20 26.45
C THR A 202 -1.24 13.21 26.27
N ILE A 203 -0.58 13.13 25.11
CA ILE A 203 0.62 13.94 24.82
C ILE A 203 0.23 15.40 24.51
N THR A 204 -0.76 15.59 23.65
CA THR A 204 -1.12 16.93 23.13
C THR A 204 -1.90 17.76 24.12
N LYS A 205 -2.89 17.20 24.79
CA LYS A 205 -3.81 17.93 25.68
C LYS A 205 -3.59 17.63 27.17
N SER A 206 -2.69 16.71 27.51
CA SER A 206 -2.41 16.29 28.91
C SER A 206 -3.66 15.79 29.64
N ILE A 207 -4.58 15.13 28.95
CA ILE A 207 -5.78 14.52 29.52
C ILE A 207 -5.38 13.22 30.19
N TYR A 208 -5.75 13.05 31.48
CA TYR A 208 -5.58 11.77 32.16
C TYR A 208 -6.65 10.77 31.70
N VAL A 209 -6.22 9.64 31.16
CA VAL A 209 -7.05 8.52 30.72
C VAL A 209 -6.85 7.38 31.71
N PRO A 210 -7.87 6.98 32.50
CA PRO A 210 -7.74 5.93 33.48
C PRO A 210 -7.60 4.55 32.84
N GLU A 211 -7.21 3.57 33.64
CA GLU A 211 -7.33 2.17 33.22
C GLU A 211 -8.80 1.81 32.93
N ARG A 212 -9.00 0.89 31.98
CA ARG A 212 -10.33 0.45 31.56
C ARG A 212 -10.42 -1.07 31.58
N ASP A 213 -11.44 -1.59 32.26
CA ASP A 213 -11.76 -3.02 32.31
C ASP A 213 -12.43 -3.44 30.99
N LEU A 214 -11.77 -4.33 30.26
CA LEU A 214 -12.26 -4.87 28.99
C LEU A 214 -13.05 -6.19 29.17
N ASN A 215 -13.18 -6.73 30.41
CA ASN A 215 -13.79 -8.04 30.66
C ASN A 215 -15.32 -8.01 30.54
N HIS A 216 -15.84 -7.57 29.40
CA HIS A 216 -17.27 -7.52 29.10
C HIS A 216 -17.58 -8.02 27.68
N ALA A 217 -18.84 -8.38 27.45
CA ALA A 217 -19.31 -8.77 26.11
C ALA A 217 -19.73 -7.55 25.31
N TYR A 218 -19.57 -7.63 23.98
CA TYR A 218 -20.07 -6.62 23.06
C TYR A 218 -21.49 -6.94 22.60
N ASP A 219 -22.34 -5.93 22.59
CA ASP A 219 -23.73 -6.04 22.13
C ASP A 219 -23.82 -5.74 20.62
N TRP A 220 -23.31 -6.68 19.82
CA TRP A 220 -23.28 -6.55 18.36
C TRP A 220 -24.66 -6.37 17.72
N ASP A 221 -25.73 -6.86 18.34
CA ASP A 221 -27.09 -6.76 17.83
C ASP A 221 -27.64 -5.33 17.91
N ASN A 222 -27.19 -4.58 18.92
CA ASN A 222 -27.55 -3.17 19.10
C ASN A 222 -26.55 -2.19 18.48
N MET A 223 -25.50 -2.66 17.80
CA MET A 223 -24.63 -1.80 17.00
C MET A 223 -25.22 -1.63 15.57
N LEU A 224 -25.82 -0.50 15.30
CA LEU A 224 -26.47 -0.21 14.01
C LEU A 224 -25.46 -0.08 12.86
N GLU A 225 -25.92 -0.29 11.62
CA GLU A 225 -25.13 -0.04 10.41
C GLU A 225 -24.86 1.46 10.19
N THR A 226 -25.82 2.30 10.60
CA THR A 226 -25.75 3.75 10.46
C THR A 226 -26.54 4.39 11.60
N TYR A 227 -26.02 5.46 12.18
CA TYR A 227 -26.69 6.23 13.22
C TYR A 227 -27.19 7.56 12.66
N VAL A 228 -28.50 7.75 12.67
CA VAL A 228 -29.16 9.00 12.28
C VAL A 228 -29.69 9.65 13.55
N GLU A 229 -29.41 10.92 13.76
CA GLU A 229 -29.82 11.67 14.95
C GLU A 229 -31.34 11.55 15.17
N GLY A 230 -31.73 11.12 16.38
CA GLY A 230 -33.13 10.90 16.77
C GLY A 230 -33.73 9.57 16.32
N GLU A 231 -33.00 8.70 15.62
CA GLU A 231 -33.46 7.40 15.13
C GLU A 231 -32.81 6.20 15.84
N TYR A 232 -32.03 6.42 16.90
CA TYR A 232 -31.42 5.36 17.72
C TYR A 232 -31.73 5.54 19.21
N SER A 233 -31.74 4.44 19.93
CA SER A 233 -31.95 4.39 21.37
C SER A 233 -30.65 4.57 22.15
N ASP A 234 -30.76 4.89 23.46
CA ASP A 234 -29.61 4.96 24.37
C ASP A 234 -28.81 3.65 24.42
N VAL A 235 -29.48 2.48 24.28
CA VAL A 235 -28.83 1.16 24.27
C VAL A 235 -27.96 1.00 23.02
N GLU A 236 -28.46 1.39 21.86
CA GLU A 236 -27.72 1.34 20.60
C GLU A 236 -26.55 2.34 20.60
N ALA A 237 -26.77 3.54 21.13
CA ALA A 237 -25.71 4.54 21.32
C ALA A 237 -24.60 4.03 22.24
N GLN A 238 -24.98 3.45 23.38
CA GLN A 238 -24.03 2.92 24.35
C GLN A 238 -23.23 1.73 23.79
N ALA A 239 -23.87 0.84 23.02
CA ALA A 239 -23.20 -0.31 22.43
C ALA A 239 -22.01 0.10 21.56
N VAL A 240 -22.18 1.09 20.65
CA VAL A 240 -21.10 1.54 19.79
C VAL A 240 -20.06 2.38 20.55
N ALA A 241 -20.49 3.23 21.48
CA ALA A 241 -19.60 4.08 22.27
C ALA A 241 -18.63 3.26 23.14
N THR A 242 -19.13 2.14 23.72
CA THR A 242 -18.30 1.22 24.51
C THR A 242 -17.17 0.64 23.66
N LEU A 243 -17.45 0.12 22.47
CA LEU A 243 -16.42 -0.42 21.57
C LEU A 243 -15.39 0.65 21.18
N MET A 244 -15.86 1.86 20.84
CA MET A 244 -14.98 2.97 20.46
C MET A 244 -14.04 3.38 21.61
N ALA A 245 -14.55 3.48 22.84
CA ALA A 245 -13.76 3.83 24.00
C ALA A 245 -12.76 2.73 24.37
N ASP A 246 -13.16 1.44 24.30
CA ASP A 246 -12.27 0.32 24.54
C ASP A 246 -11.06 0.35 23.62
N LEU A 247 -11.30 0.56 22.32
CA LEU A 247 -10.25 0.69 21.32
C LEU A 247 -9.37 1.91 21.56
N GLY A 248 -9.97 3.06 21.91
CA GLY A 248 -9.22 4.27 22.21
C GLY A 248 -8.28 4.11 23.40
N HIS A 249 -8.74 3.44 24.47
CA HIS A 249 -7.89 3.12 25.61
C HIS A 249 -6.80 2.09 25.24
N SER A 250 -7.16 1.05 24.48
CA SER A 250 -6.22 -0.01 24.06
C SER A 250 -5.12 0.48 23.12
N PHE A 251 -5.43 1.50 22.31
CA PHE A 251 -4.48 2.11 21.37
C PHE A 251 -3.79 3.34 21.94
N MET A 252 -4.03 3.66 23.22
CA MET A 252 -3.47 4.83 23.91
C MET A 252 -3.71 6.13 23.14
N ALA A 253 -4.98 6.36 22.77
CA ALA A 253 -5.38 7.48 21.93
C ALA A 253 -4.99 8.85 22.54
N ASP A 254 -4.41 9.72 21.72
CA ASP A 254 -4.10 11.11 22.07
C ASP A 254 -5.36 11.96 21.85
N TYR A 255 -6.29 11.85 22.78
CA TYR A 255 -7.62 12.43 22.71
C TYR A 255 -7.62 13.97 22.65
N ALA A 256 -8.43 14.53 21.74
CA ALA A 256 -8.72 15.96 21.66
C ALA A 256 -10.08 16.19 20.98
N ALA A 257 -10.70 17.34 21.24
CA ALA A 257 -12.00 17.72 20.67
C ALA A 257 -11.93 17.99 19.16
N GLU A 258 -10.79 18.52 18.67
CA GLU A 258 -10.60 18.82 17.25
C GLU A 258 -10.05 17.64 16.44
N GLY A 259 -9.47 16.62 17.09
CA GLY A 259 -8.90 15.47 16.40
C GLY A 259 -8.12 14.57 17.33
N THR A 260 -8.44 13.31 17.38
CA THR A 260 -7.79 12.29 18.22
C THR A 260 -6.87 11.43 17.38
N GLY A 261 -5.60 11.37 17.77
CA GLY A 261 -4.57 10.57 17.11
C GLY A 261 -4.32 9.24 17.81
N ALA A 262 -4.03 8.17 17.05
CA ALA A 262 -3.55 6.91 17.57
C ALA A 262 -2.88 6.07 16.48
N ASN A 263 -2.15 5.03 16.92
CA ASN A 263 -1.76 3.92 16.06
C ASN A 263 -2.46 2.65 16.54
N PRO A 264 -2.87 1.73 15.65
CA PRO A 264 -3.48 0.48 16.09
C PRO A 264 -2.44 -0.36 16.85
N SER A 265 -2.88 -0.96 17.95
CA SER A 265 -2.05 -1.89 18.73
C SER A 265 -2.32 -3.33 18.30
N THR A 266 -1.42 -3.89 17.50
CA THR A 266 -1.51 -5.29 17.05
C THR A 266 -1.49 -6.27 18.24
N ASP A 267 -0.72 -5.96 19.28
CA ASP A 267 -0.67 -6.75 20.52
C ASP A 267 -2.01 -6.73 21.27
N ALA A 268 -2.65 -5.56 21.39
CA ALA A 268 -3.98 -5.46 22.02
C ALA A 268 -5.04 -6.20 21.19
N LEU A 269 -5.03 -6.07 19.87
CA LEU A 269 -5.95 -6.79 18.98
C LEU A 269 -5.84 -8.30 19.17
N TYR A 270 -4.64 -8.83 19.32
CA TYR A 270 -4.45 -10.24 19.61
C TYR A 270 -4.84 -10.60 21.04
N ARG A 271 -4.22 -9.97 22.04
CA ARG A 271 -4.34 -10.40 23.45
C ARG A 271 -5.68 -10.09 24.08
N ASN A 272 -6.24 -8.93 23.77
CA ASN A 272 -7.47 -8.47 24.41
C ASN A 272 -8.71 -8.79 23.57
N TYR A 273 -8.60 -8.79 22.25
CA TYR A 273 -9.75 -8.95 21.35
C TYR A 273 -9.75 -10.27 20.56
N GLY A 274 -8.72 -11.11 20.70
CA GLY A 274 -8.68 -12.43 20.08
C GLY A 274 -8.65 -12.40 18.55
N TYR A 275 -7.99 -11.41 17.97
CA TYR A 275 -7.66 -11.37 16.54
C TYR A 275 -6.40 -12.17 16.24
N SER A 276 -6.16 -12.46 14.96
CA SER A 276 -5.01 -13.22 14.52
C SER A 276 -3.70 -12.64 15.07
N PRO A 277 -2.79 -13.45 15.61
CA PRO A 277 -1.45 -12.98 16.01
C PRO A 277 -0.58 -12.58 14.79
N ALA A 278 -1.02 -12.94 13.59
CA ALA A 278 -0.39 -12.51 12.34
C ALA A 278 -0.80 -11.08 11.93
N ASN A 279 -1.75 -10.44 12.65
CA ASN A 279 -2.09 -9.06 12.36
C ASN A 279 -0.87 -8.15 12.50
N ASN A 280 -0.58 -7.33 11.48
CA ASN A 280 0.57 -6.44 11.50
C ASN A 280 0.41 -5.28 10.53
N ILE A 281 1.23 -4.25 10.77
CA ILE A 281 1.29 -3.06 9.93
C ILE A 281 2.33 -3.27 8.84
N PHE A 282 1.92 -3.10 7.59
CA PHE A 282 2.74 -3.19 6.40
C PHE A 282 2.85 -1.83 5.72
N PHE A 283 4.06 -1.40 5.38
CA PHE A 283 4.30 -0.11 4.75
C PHE A 283 4.39 -0.28 3.23
N ARG A 284 3.56 0.46 2.48
CA ARG A 284 3.50 0.37 1.02
C ARG A 284 4.85 0.55 0.34
N LYS A 285 5.69 1.45 0.87
CA LYS A 285 7.02 1.74 0.31
C LYS A 285 7.96 0.54 0.21
N ASN A 286 7.68 -0.53 0.98
CA ASN A 286 8.47 -1.75 1.00
C ASN A 286 8.09 -2.75 -0.11
N TYR A 287 7.03 -2.48 -0.88
CA TYR A 287 6.45 -3.43 -1.82
C TYR A 287 6.30 -2.82 -3.22
N SER A 288 6.35 -3.67 -4.26
CA SER A 288 5.94 -3.28 -5.60
C SER A 288 4.43 -2.99 -5.65
N ASP A 289 3.99 -2.17 -6.61
CA ASP A 289 2.57 -1.84 -6.74
C ASP A 289 1.70 -3.08 -6.99
N SER A 290 2.17 -3.99 -7.86
CA SER A 290 1.45 -5.24 -8.13
C SER A 290 1.30 -6.09 -6.88
N TYR A 291 2.40 -6.26 -6.12
CA TYR A 291 2.38 -7.07 -4.92
C TYR A 291 1.52 -6.43 -3.82
N TRP A 292 1.60 -5.11 -3.65
CA TRP A 292 0.75 -4.37 -2.71
C TRP A 292 -0.74 -4.55 -3.02
N ASN A 293 -1.11 -4.39 -4.29
CA ASN A 293 -2.48 -4.62 -4.73
C ASN A 293 -2.92 -6.08 -4.52
N ASP A 294 -2.05 -7.05 -4.76
CA ASP A 294 -2.36 -8.48 -4.52
C ASP A 294 -2.57 -8.79 -3.03
N MET A 295 -1.81 -8.13 -2.13
CA MET A 295 -2.00 -8.28 -0.68
C MET A 295 -3.36 -7.74 -0.24
N LEU A 296 -3.70 -6.52 -0.63
CA LEU A 296 -4.97 -5.89 -0.29
C LEU A 296 -6.17 -6.63 -0.90
N ARG A 297 -6.05 -7.07 -2.16
CA ARG A 297 -7.08 -7.85 -2.84
C ARG A 297 -7.38 -9.15 -2.12
N ARG A 298 -6.36 -9.89 -1.70
CA ARG A 298 -6.52 -11.15 -0.96
C ARG A 298 -7.28 -10.98 0.33
N GLU A 299 -7.02 -9.92 1.09
CA GLU A 299 -7.78 -9.62 2.32
C GLU A 299 -9.25 -9.39 2.01
N ILE A 300 -9.55 -8.51 1.04
CA ILE A 300 -10.93 -8.17 0.70
C ILE A 300 -11.69 -9.38 0.13
N GLU A 301 -11.08 -10.16 -0.74
CA GLU A 301 -11.67 -11.37 -1.32
C GLU A 301 -11.86 -12.49 -0.29
N ALA A 302 -11.03 -12.52 0.76
CA ALA A 302 -11.22 -13.42 1.92
C ALA A 302 -12.33 -12.95 2.89
N GLY A 303 -12.89 -11.77 2.68
CA GLY A 303 -13.94 -11.20 3.54
C GLY A 303 -13.41 -10.33 4.68
N ASN A 304 -12.14 -9.94 4.63
CA ASN A 304 -11.49 -9.11 5.63
C ASN A 304 -11.40 -7.66 5.13
N PRO A 305 -12.15 -6.71 5.68
CA PRO A 305 -11.92 -5.29 5.40
C PRO A 305 -10.54 -4.87 5.92
N VAL A 306 -9.88 -4.00 5.17
CA VAL A 306 -8.51 -3.59 5.50
C VAL A 306 -8.51 -2.24 6.21
N TRP A 307 -7.90 -2.16 7.37
CA TRP A 307 -7.54 -0.90 7.99
C TRP A 307 -6.37 -0.28 7.21
N TYR A 308 -6.57 0.92 6.68
CA TYR A 308 -5.60 1.59 5.83
C TYR A 308 -5.32 3.00 6.32
N SER A 309 -4.10 3.46 6.21
CA SER A 309 -3.72 4.83 6.56
C SER A 309 -2.74 5.42 5.56
N GLY A 310 -2.78 6.75 5.44
CA GLY A 310 -1.81 7.54 4.71
C GLY A 310 -1.51 8.84 5.45
N PHE A 311 -0.28 9.31 5.33
CA PHE A 311 0.15 10.60 5.88
C PHE A 311 0.32 11.62 4.76
N MET A 312 0.13 12.88 5.12
CA MET A 312 0.48 14.03 4.31
C MET A 312 1.91 14.51 4.61
N ALA A 313 2.41 15.40 3.77
CA ALA A 313 3.75 15.98 3.94
C ALA A 313 3.92 16.75 5.27
N ASP A 314 2.84 17.18 5.89
CA ASP A 314 2.81 17.85 7.21
C ASP A 314 2.66 16.86 8.38
N TYR A 315 2.76 15.55 8.10
CA TYR A 315 2.54 14.45 9.05
C TYR A 315 1.11 14.34 9.60
N SER A 316 0.14 15.10 9.09
CA SER A 316 -1.26 14.80 9.35
C SER A 316 -1.64 13.51 8.63
N GLY A 317 -2.24 12.55 9.35
CA GLY A 317 -2.63 11.26 8.82
C GLY A 317 -4.11 11.00 8.98
N HIS A 318 -4.64 10.09 8.19
CA HIS A 318 -6.00 9.59 8.36
C HIS A 318 -6.05 8.09 8.14
N ALA A 319 -6.77 7.41 9.02
CA ALA A 319 -7.09 6.00 8.90
C ALA A 319 -8.53 5.82 8.41
N PHE A 320 -8.74 4.86 7.53
CA PHE A 320 -10.01 4.51 6.91
C PHE A 320 -10.07 3.02 6.61
N VAL A 321 -11.20 2.54 6.11
CA VAL A 321 -11.39 1.14 5.77
C VAL A 321 -11.45 0.96 4.26
N LEU A 322 -10.70 -0.01 3.74
CA LEU A 322 -10.91 -0.53 2.40
C LEU A 322 -11.84 -1.73 2.54
N ASP A 323 -13.06 -1.62 2.05
CA ASP A 323 -14.10 -2.64 2.16
C ASP A 323 -14.66 -3.10 0.81
N GLY A 324 -13.95 -2.82 -0.24
CA GLY A 324 -14.23 -3.31 -1.58
C GLY A 324 -13.10 -3.06 -2.56
N ILE A 325 -13.11 -3.79 -3.65
CA ILE A 325 -12.16 -3.64 -4.76
C ILE A 325 -12.82 -4.04 -6.07
N ASP A 326 -12.57 -3.27 -7.14
CA ASP A 326 -12.99 -3.64 -8.48
C ASP A 326 -11.88 -4.36 -9.28
N ASP A 327 -12.20 -4.82 -10.49
CA ASP A 327 -11.25 -5.52 -11.36
C ASP A 327 -10.12 -4.60 -11.88
N ASN A 328 -10.24 -3.29 -11.73
CA ASN A 328 -9.24 -2.29 -12.13
C ASN A 328 -8.38 -1.79 -10.98
N ASN A 329 -8.45 -2.43 -9.80
CA ASN A 329 -7.78 -2.02 -8.56
C ASN A 329 -8.22 -0.63 -8.05
N TYR A 330 -9.49 -0.27 -8.25
CA TYR A 330 -10.09 0.80 -7.47
C TYR A 330 -10.64 0.22 -6.18
N TYR A 331 -10.28 0.82 -5.07
CA TYR A 331 -10.67 0.37 -3.74
C TYR A 331 -11.86 1.17 -3.25
N HIS A 332 -12.90 0.49 -2.80
CA HIS A 332 -13.97 1.17 -2.08
C HIS A 332 -13.45 1.59 -0.70
N VAL A 333 -13.53 2.88 -0.45
CA VAL A 333 -13.07 3.54 0.78
C VAL A 333 -14.27 3.93 1.61
N ASN A 334 -14.34 3.39 2.82
CA ASN A 334 -15.20 3.89 3.88
C ASN A 334 -14.36 4.83 4.75
N TRP A 335 -14.61 6.12 4.64
CA TRP A 335 -13.81 7.15 5.28
C TRP A 335 -13.99 7.24 6.80
N GLY A 336 -14.98 6.57 7.37
CA GLY A 336 -15.32 6.72 8.79
C GLY A 336 -16.01 8.06 9.12
N TRP A 337 -16.80 8.58 8.17
CA TRP A 337 -17.54 9.85 8.26
C TRP A 337 -19.03 9.67 7.97
N GLY A 338 -19.62 8.60 8.52
CA GLY A 338 -21.05 8.34 8.37
C GLY A 338 -21.47 7.95 6.94
N GLY A 339 -20.54 7.46 6.13
CA GLY A 339 -20.78 7.11 4.73
C GLY A 339 -20.70 8.29 3.76
N VAL A 340 -20.34 9.47 4.25
CA VAL A 340 -20.22 10.67 3.40
C VAL A 340 -19.01 10.54 2.50
N TYR A 341 -19.26 10.61 1.18
CA TYR A 341 -18.25 10.50 0.10
C TYR A 341 -17.53 9.16 0.00
N ASP A 342 -18.07 8.11 0.58
CA ASP A 342 -17.58 6.75 0.32
C ASP A 342 -17.67 6.45 -1.18
N GLY A 343 -16.72 5.71 -1.69
CA GLY A 343 -16.63 5.41 -3.11
C GLY A 343 -15.37 4.66 -3.47
N PHE A 344 -15.13 4.50 -4.75
CA PHE A 344 -13.95 3.84 -5.29
C PHE A 344 -12.85 4.85 -5.60
N PHE A 345 -11.65 4.59 -5.09
CA PHE A 345 -10.47 5.44 -5.22
C PHE A 345 -9.28 4.64 -5.73
N THR A 346 -8.46 5.26 -6.57
CA THR A 346 -7.15 4.68 -6.88
C THR A 346 -6.15 5.00 -5.80
N LEU A 347 -5.43 3.99 -5.32
CA LEU A 347 -4.26 4.18 -4.44
C LEU A 347 -3.00 4.53 -5.24
N ASP A 348 -3.05 4.41 -6.58
CA ASP A 348 -1.90 4.60 -7.48
C ASP A 348 -1.73 6.04 -7.99
N ALA A 349 -2.70 6.91 -7.77
CA ALA A 349 -2.65 8.32 -8.20
C ALA A 349 -1.50 9.13 -7.58
N LEU A 350 -0.73 8.50 -6.70
CA LEU A 350 0.21 9.13 -5.80
C LEU A 350 1.68 8.80 -6.16
N ILE A 351 1.95 8.20 -7.33
CA ILE A 351 3.29 7.79 -7.74
C ILE A 351 3.63 8.42 -9.08
N LEU A 352 4.53 9.40 -9.07
CA LEU A 352 5.01 10.11 -10.26
C LEU A 352 6.52 9.92 -10.42
N GLY A 353 6.95 9.03 -11.34
CA GLY A 353 8.35 8.80 -11.65
C GLY A 353 9.20 8.43 -10.44
N GLU A 354 10.31 9.13 -10.24
CA GLU A 354 11.19 8.97 -9.07
C GLU A 354 10.60 9.54 -7.78
N TYR A 355 9.59 10.38 -7.88
CA TYR A 355 8.93 11.01 -6.75
C TYR A 355 7.76 10.15 -6.29
N LYS A 356 8.04 9.41 -5.24
CA LYS A 356 7.04 8.58 -4.57
C LYS A 356 6.35 9.45 -3.52
N PHE A 357 5.15 9.87 -3.84
CA PHE A 357 4.27 10.49 -2.85
C PHE A 357 3.47 9.42 -2.07
N ASP A 358 3.99 8.20 -1.96
CA ASP A 358 3.46 7.13 -1.12
C ASP A 358 3.93 7.27 0.34
N TYR A 359 4.35 8.49 0.73
CA TYR A 359 4.90 8.75 2.04
C TYR A 359 3.87 8.39 3.12
N GLY A 360 4.24 7.41 3.94
CA GLY A 360 3.44 7.00 5.07
C GLY A 360 2.18 6.20 4.75
N GLN A 361 1.98 5.67 3.54
CA GLN A 361 0.89 4.71 3.31
C GLN A 361 1.22 3.36 3.97
N TYR A 362 0.29 2.85 4.77
CA TYR A 362 0.40 1.55 5.41
C TYR A 362 -0.96 0.93 5.66
N ALA A 363 -0.99 -0.39 5.75
CA ALA A 363 -2.18 -1.19 6.01
C ALA A 363 -1.95 -2.10 7.21
N LEU A 364 -2.99 -2.32 8.01
CA LEU A 364 -3.06 -3.41 8.96
C LEU A 364 -3.71 -4.59 8.27
N LEU A 365 -2.93 -5.64 8.00
CA LEU A 365 -3.38 -6.86 7.35
C LEU A 365 -3.53 -8.00 8.37
N ASN A 366 -4.24 -9.06 7.97
CA ASN A 366 -4.61 -10.18 8.84
C ASN A 366 -5.41 -9.72 10.08
N PHE A 367 -6.18 -8.68 9.92
CA PHE A 367 -7.10 -8.22 10.95
C PHE A 367 -8.37 -9.09 10.91
N GLU A 368 -8.19 -10.37 11.18
CA GLU A 368 -9.21 -11.40 11.13
C GLU A 368 -9.40 -12.08 12.49
N PRO A 369 -10.63 -12.50 12.84
CA PRO A 369 -10.93 -13.19 14.07
C PRO A 369 -10.21 -14.52 14.21
N LEU A 370 -9.58 -14.77 15.36
CA LEU A 370 -9.02 -16.08 15.69
C LEU A 370 -10.14 -17.02 16.17
N ARG A 371 -10.78 -17.74 15.25
CA ARG A 371 -11.94 -18.61 15.53
C ARG A 371 -11.58 -20.05 15.89
N GLY A 372 -10.41 -20.29 16.49
CA GLY A 372 -9.94 -21.62 16.89
C GLY A 372 -9.22 -22.38 15.77
N GLU A 373 -8.88 -21.72 14.69
CA GLU A 373 -8.01 -22.22 13.65
C GLU A 373 -6.53 -22.20 14.09
N ALA A 374 -5.68 -22.93 13.36
CA ALA A 374 -4.25 -22.90 13.63
C ALA A 374 -3.73 -21.47 13.46
N VAL A 375 -3.00 -21.01 14.46
CA VAL A 375 -2.42 -19.67 14.44
C VAL A 375 -1.26 -19.68 13.47
N ASP A 376 -1.39 -18.98 12.35
CA ASP A 376 -0.29 -18.76 11.44
C ASP A 376 0.68 -17.72 12.02
N ASN A 377 1.91 -18.16 12.23
CA ASN A 377 2.98 -17.25 12.55
C ASN A 377 3.36 -16.44 11.31
N TRP A 378 3.75 -15.18 11.50
CA TRP A 378 4.25 -14.38 10.42
C TRP A 378 5.72 -14.04 10.62
N LEU A 379 6.55 -14.62 9.74
CA LEU A 379 7.97 -14.28 9.65
C LEU A 379 8.22 -13.36 8.46
N THR A 380 9.08 -12.38 8.66
CA THR A 380 9.50 -11.43 7.63
C THR A 380 11.03 -11.31 7.60
N LEU A 381 11.57 -10.88 6.47
CA LEU A 381 12.99 -10.53 6.38
C LEU A 381 13.23 -9.16 7.03
N TYR A 382 14.31 -9.03 7.78
CA TYR A 382 14.65 -7.87 8.58
C TYR A 382 16.03 -7.31 8.23
N SER A 383 16.23 -6.00 8.35
CA SER A 383 17.50 -5.30 8.12
C SER A 383 18.08 -5.57 6.72
N THR A 384 19.19 -6.28 6.60
CA THR A 384 19.81 -6.65 5.31
C THR A 384 19.05 -7.77 4.57
N GLY A 385 18.19 -8.52 5.27
CA GLY A 385 17.45 -9.65 4.73
C GLY A 385 18.35 -10.83 4.37
N ILE A 386 18.45 -11.16 3.08
CA ILE A 386 19.25 -12.27 2.56
C ILE A 386 20.64 -11.73 2.16
N GLU A 387 21.68 -12.27 2.75
CA GLU A 387 23.06 -12.01 2.35
C GLU A 387 23.59 -13.18 1.53
N LEU A 388 23.86 -12.92 0.25
CA LEU A 388 24.29 -13.91 -0.70
C LEU A 388 25.81 -14.09 -0.66
N GLY A 389 26.26 -15.34 -0.75
CA GLY A 389 27.66 -15.68 -1.00
C GLY A 389 28.02 -15.63 -2.48
N ASP A 390 29.17 -16.20 -2.83
CA ASP A 390 29.55 -16.38 -4.23
C ASP A 390 28.50 -17.25 -4.94
N VAL A 391 27.96 -16.73 -6.04
CA VAL A 391 26.88 -17.38 -6.77
C VAL A 391 27.22 -17.51 -8.24
N GLU A 392 27.10 -18.72 -8.74
CA GLU A 392 27.01 -19.01 -10.17
C GLU A 392 25.66 -19.71 -10.42
N PHE A 393 24.71 -18.97 -11.00
CA PHE A 393 23.37 -19.49 -11.24
C PHE A 393 23.30 -20.38 -12.48
N THR A 394 23.86 -21.57 -12.35
CA THR A 394 23.79 -22.61 -13.39
C THR A 394 23.28 -23.92 -12.81
N LYS A 395 22.69 -24.77 -13.64
CA LYS A 395 22.25 -26.10 -13.23
C LYS A 395 23.41 -26.88 -12.65
N GLY A 396 23.25 -27.43 -11.45
CA GLY A 396 24.26 -28.18 -10.71
C GLY A 396 25.14 -27.34 -9.80
N ALA A 397 25.03 -26.01 -9.86
CA ALA A 397 25.81 -25.11 -9.01
C ALA A 397 25.41 -25.22 -7.54
N GLU A 398 26.42 -25.13 -6.68
CA GLU A 398 26.28 -25.01 -5.24
C GLU A 398 26.67 -23.60 -4.82
N PHE A 399 25.89 -23.00 -3.92
CA PHE A 399 26.15 -21.67 -3.39
C PHE A 399 25.74 -21.57 -1.93
N ASP A 400 26.26 -20.57 -1.24
CA ASP A 400 25.93 -20.32 0.15
C ASP A 400 25.11 -19.03 0.26
N ILE A 401 24.03 -19.06 1.04
CA ILE A 401 23.47 -17.87 1.64
C ILE A 401 24.19 -17.67 2.96
N ASN A 402 24.93 -16.56 3.09
CA ASN A 402 25.79 -16.29 4.24
C ASN A 402 24.99 -16.03 5.51
N SER A 403 23.91 -15.25 5.38
CA SER A 403 22.98 -15.02 6.46
C SER A 403 21.57 -14.73 5.94
N ILE A 404 20.57 -15.01 6.78
CA ILE A 404 19.18 -14.61 6.60
C ILE A 404 18.74 -13.98 7.91
N LEU A 405 18.48 -12.66 7.89
CA LEU A 405 17.92 -11.96 9.05
C LEU A 405 16.40 -12.02 9.00
N ILE A 406 15.80 -12.52 10.08
CA ILE A 406 14.37 -12.83 10.16
C ILE A 406 13.78 -12.13 11.37
N SER A 407 12.63 -11.48 11.21
CA SER A 407 11.82 -10.95 12.30
C SER A 407 10.52 -11.75 12.44
N ASN A 408 10.16 -12.09 13.68
CA ASN A 408 8.84 -12.57 14.02
C ASN A 408 7.97 -11.37 14.39
N VAL A 409 7.09 -10.98 13.48
CA VAL A 409 6.20 -9.83 13.66
C VAL A 409 4.87 -10.22 14.30
N SER A 410 4.65 -11.51 14.56
CA SER A 410 3.44 -11.98 15.27
C SER A 410 3.60 -11.86 16.79
N SER A 411 2.46 -11.96 17.50
CA SER A 411 2.40 -11.88 18.97
C SER A 411 2.67 -13.21 19.68
N ILE A 412 3.02 -14.26 18.94
CA ILE A 412 3.36 -15.58 19.47
C ILE A 412 4.77 -16.01 19.04
N GLU A 413 5.37 -16.93 19.79
CA GLU A 413 6.66 -17.51 19.41
C GLU A 413 6.50 -18.35 18.14
N PHE A 414 7.39 -18.12 17.18
CA PHE A 414 7.54 -19.02 16.05
C PHE A 414 8.45 -20.19 16.40
N SER A 415 8.01 -21.38 16.06
CA SER A 415 8.83 -22.59 16.00
C SER A 415 8.48 -23.35 14.73
N GLY A 416 9.50 -23.67 13.92
CA GLY A 416 9.27 -24.31 12.63
C GLY A 416 10.54 -24.47 11.82
N SER A 417 10.46 -24.31 10.53
CA SER A 417 11.57 -24.47 9.60
C SER A 417 11.64 -23.34 8.59
N VAL A 418 12.86 -23.05 8.13
CA VAL A 418 13.12 -22.11 7.04
C VAL A 418 13.82 -22.85 5.91
N ARG A 419 13.49 -22.52 4.67
CA ARG A 419 14.00 -23.17 3.47
C ARG A 419 14.14 -22.17 2.33
N VAL A 420 15.07 -22.44 1.42
CA VAL A 420 15.30 -21.61 0.23
C VAL A 420 14.80 -22.35 -1.00
N ALA A 421 14.15 -21.61 -1.88
CA ALA A 421 13.65 -22.11 -3.16
C ALA A 421 14.23 -21.35 -4.35
N HIS A 422 14.42 -22.06 -5.44
CA HIS A 422 14.52 -21.52 -6.79
C HIS A 422 13.10 -21.38 -7.33
N CYS A 423 12.73 -20.18 -7.68
CA CYS A 423 11.41 -19.86 -8.21
C CYS A 423 11.50 -19.38 -9.65
N ASP A 424 10.42 -19.50 -10.41
CA ASP A 424 10.31 -18.89 -11.73
C ASP A 424 10.17 -17.34 -11.62
N LYS A 425 10.13 -16.67 -12.75
CA LYS A 425 10.01 -15.19 -12.80
C LYS A 425 8.69 -14.67 -12.22
N GLU A 426 7.64 -15.50 -12.16
CA GLU A 426 6.38 -15.19 -11.48
C GLU A 426 6.43 -15.48 -9.98
N GLY A 427 7.53 -16.03 -9.48
CA GLY A 427 7.74 -16.35 -8.06
C GLY A 427 7.22 -17.71 -7.61
N ARG A 428 6.78 -18.58 -8.52
CA ARG A 428 6.35 -19.95 -8.20
C ARG A 428 7.56 -20.85 -7.98
N CYS A 429 7.53 -21.63 -6.91
CA CYS A 429 8.61 -22.56 -6.58
C CYS A 429 8.81 -23.61 -7.68
N LYS A 430 10.01 -23.66 -8.26
CA LYS A 430 10.46 -24.73 -9.20
C LYS A 430 11.09 -25.88 -8.45
N GLU A 431 11.94 -25.56 -7.47
CA GLU A 431 12.62 -26.55 -6.64
C GLU A 431 13.04 -25.96 -5.29
N TRP A 432 13.21 -26.83 -4.32
CA TRP A 432 13.86 -26.49 -3.06
C TRP A 432 15.36 -26.62 -3.21
N VAL A 433 16.10 -25.53 -3.05
CA VAL A 433 17.57 -25.52 -3.22
C VAL A 433 18.33 -25.73 -1.93
N SER A 434 17.67 -25.66 -0.77
CA SER A 434 18.28 -25.98 0.53
C SER A 434 17.51 -27.07 1.26
N GLU A 435 18.16 -27.70 2.24
CA GLU A 435 17.46 -28.45 3.28
C GLU A 435 16.65 -27.51 4.18
N ALA A 436 15.60 -28.04 4.79
CA ALA A 436 14.81 -27.30 5.78
C ALA A 436 15.64 -27.14 7.07
N LYS A 437 15.84 -25.90 7.50
CA LYS A 437 16.56 -25.58 8.72
C LYS A 437 15.60 -25.21 9.83
N ALA A 438 15.65 -25.94 10.95
CA ALA A 438 14.86 -25.61 12.13
C ALA A 438 15.21 -24.19 12.63
N PHE A 439 14.19 -23.44 12.97
CA PHE A 439 14.28 -22.06 13.42
C PHE A 439 13.21 -21.76 14.46
N SER A 440 13.56 -20.98 15.46
CA SER A 440 12.65 -20.52 16.51
C SER A 440 13.00 -19.09 16.88
N VAL A 441 11.99 -18.26 17.06
CA VAL A 441 12.18 -16.85 17.40
C VAL A 441 11.00 -16.34 18.24
N PRO A 442 11.26 -15.64 19.38
CA PRO A 442 10.23 -15.09 20.25
C PRO A 442 9.32 -14.08 19.54
N PRO A 443 8.12 -13.78 20.11
CA PRO A 443 7.22 -12.77 19.62
C PRO A 443 7.90 -11.41 19.53
N GLN A 444 7.64 -10.66 18.46
CA GLN A 444 8.17 -9.30 18.26
C GLN A 444 9.70 -9.19 18.38
N TYR A 445 10.40 -10.29 18.07
CA TYR A 445 11.85 -10.36 18.13
C TYR A 445 12.46 -10.75 16.78
N TYR A 446 13.76 -10.64 16.65
CA TYR A 446 14.48 -11.04 15.44
C TYR A 446 15.53 -12.11 15.75
N GLY A 447 15.87 -12.87 14.73
CA GLY A 447 16.93 -13.87 14.75
C GLY A 447 17.63 -13.94 13.40
N TYR A 448 18.56 -14.83 13.27
CA TYR A 448 19.25 -15.04 12.01
C TYR A 448 19.59 -16.51 11.79
N ILE A 449 19.71 -16.89 10.53
CA ILE A 449 20.22 -18.18 10.10
C ILE A 449 21.61 -17.92 9.53
N GLU A 450 22.64 -18.48 10.17
CA GLU A 450 23.98 -18.49 9.62
C GLU A 450 24.11 -19.56 8.55
N ARG A 451 24.75 -19.19 7.47
CA ARG A 451 25.18 -20.03 6.37
C ARG A 451 24.25 -21.18 6.01
N LEU A 452 23.49 -21.01 4.96
CA LEU A 452 22.61 -22.03 4.41
C LEU A 452 23.14 -22.45 3.03
N ARG A 453 23.56 -23.72 2.90
CA ARG A 453 24.05 -24.25 1.64
C ARG A 453 22.89 -24.58 0.72
N CYS A 454 22.99 -24.12 -0.50
CA CYS A 454 22.00 -24.28 -1.56
C CYS A 454 22.60 -25.01 -2.76
N LYS A 455 21.75 -25.73 -3.53
CA LYS A 455 22.15 -26.42 -4.75
C LYS A 455 21.02 -26.33 -5.78
N LEU A 456 21.35 -25.84 -6.97
CA LEU A 456 20.45 -25.80 -8.12
C LEU A 456 20.48 -27.16 -8.84
N THR A 457 19.33 -27.81 -9.00
CA THR A 457 19.20 -29.08 -9.72
C THR A 457 18.40 -28.94 -11.01
N GLU A 458 17.54 -27.94 -11.08
CA GLU A 458 16.79 -27.59 -12.28
C GLU A 458 17.54 -26.57 -13.15
N SER A 459 17.08 -26.41 -14.40
CA SER A 459 17.61 -25.40 -15.31
C SER A 459 17.22 -24.00 -14.84
N VAL A 460 18.20 -23.10 -14.85
CA VAL A 460 18.01 -21.68 -14.54
C VAL A 460 17.64 -20.93 -15.81
N GLU A 461 16.59 -20.14 -15.75
CA GLU A 461 16.17 -19.25 -16.81
C GLU A 461 16.38 -17.78 -16.38
N GLU A 462 16.56 -16.89 -17.35
CA GLU A 462 16.72 -15.48 -17.04
C GLU A 462 15.46 -14.92 -16.35
N GLY A 463 15.66 -14.27 -15.22
CA GLY A 463 14.58 -13.74 -14.39
C GLY A 463 14.05 -14.70 -13.34
N ASP A 464 14.55 -15.95 -13.30
CA ASP A 464 14.31 -16.84 -12.16
C ASP A 464 14.80 -16.20 -10.86
N ARG A 465 14.27 -16.66 -9.73
CA ARG A 465 14.45 -15.99 -8.44
C ARG A 465 14.87 -16.98 -7.34
N VAL A 466 15.67 -16.49 -6.39
CA VAL A 466 15.91 -17.19 -5.13
C VAL A 466 15.09 -16.48 -4.04
N ARG A 467 14.26 -17.26 -3.34
CA ARG A 467 13.39 -16.77 -2.26
C ARG A 467 13.50 -17.65 -1.02
N VAL A 468 13.24 -17.06 0.13
CA VAL A 468 13.19 -17.76 1.42
C VAL A 468 11.75 -18.01 1.82
N PHE A 469 11.51 -19.21 2.33
CA PHE A 469 10.21 -19.64 2.80
C PHE A 469 10.29 -20.13 4.24
N TYR A 470 9.19 -20.10 4.94
CA TYR A 470 9.05 -20.67 6.29
C TYR A 470 7.80 -21.55 6.37
N SER A 471 7.83 -22.50 7.32
CA SER A 471 6.70 -23.36 7.67
C SER A 471 6.66 -23.55 9.18
N ALA A 472 5.50 -23.41 9.80
CA ALA A 472 5.32 -23.66 11.22
C ALA A 472 5.47 -25.15 11.55
N ALA A 473 5.87 -25.47 12.78
CA ALA A 473 6.01 -26.84 13.23
C ALA A 473 4.70 -27.61 13.13
N GLY A 474 4.73 -28.73 12.40
CA GLY A 474 3.55 -29.57 12.16
C GLY A 474 2.70 -29.15 10.96
N SER A 475 3.08 -28.11 10.24
CA SER A 475 2.46 -27.72 8.97
C SER A 475 3.28 -28.23 7.78
N ASP A 476 2.61 -28.58 6.71
CA ASP A 476 3.21 -28.90 5.41
C ASP A 476 3.18 -27.68 4.45
N GLU A 477 2.54 -26.58 4.87
CA GLU A 477 2.46 -25.36 4.08
C GLU A 477 3.70 -24.49 4.24
N TRP A 478 4.14 -23.91 3.12
CA TRP A 478 5.32 -23.03 3.06
C TRP A 478 4.92 -21.65 2.57
N PHE A 479 5.24 -20.65 3.36
CA PHE A 479 4.96 -19.25 3.09
C PHE A 479 6.24 -18.50 2.72
N VAL A 480 6.19 -17.68 1.69
CA VAL A 480 7.33 -16.84 1.30
C VAL A 480 7.57 -15.76 2.36
N MET A 481 8.83 -15.51 2.70
CA MET A 481 9.21 -14.40 3.56
C MET A 481 9.32 -13.12 2.76
N TYR A 482 8.54 -12.13 3.14
CA TYR A 482 8.61 -10.77 2.59
C TYR A 482 9.41 -9.85 3.52
N PRO A 483 9.94 -8.73 3.03
CA PRO A 483 10.69 -7.81 3.88
C PRO A 483 9.76 -7.01 4.80
N TYR A 484 10.22 -6.81 6.03
CA TYR A 484 9.59 -5.89 6.98
C TYR A 484 10.22 -4.49 6.93
N THR A 485 11.53 -4.42 6.66
CA THR A 485 12.27 -3.16 6.59
C THR A 485 12.58 -2.78 5.16
N GLU A 486 12.52 -1.49 4.86
CA GLU A 486 12.95 -0.95 3.58
C GLU A 486 14.42 -1.30 3.33
N GLY A 487 14.71 -1.78 2.11
CA GLY A 487 16.06 -2.16 1.72
C GLY A 487 16.48 -3.58 2.09
N ALA A 488 15.65 -4.35 2.80
CA ALA A 488 15.94 -5.76 3.03
C ALA A 488 15.93 -6.56 1.71
N THR A 489 16.99 -7.28 1.43
CA THR A 489 17.07 -8.17 0.28
C THR A 489 16.15 -9.37 0.50
N TRP A 490 15.21 -9.61 -0.40
CA TRP A 490 14.25 -10.70 -0.27
C TRP A 490 14.06 -11.53 -1.53
N ASP A 491 14.31 -10.93 -2.69
CA ASP A 491 14.03 -11.49 -4.00
C ASP A 491 15.30 -11.36 -4.86
N ILE A 492 16.06 -12.43 -4.95
CA ILE A 492 17.32 -12.45 -5.68
C ILE A 492 17.04 -12.89 -7.11
N VAL A 493 17.17 -11.98 -8.06
CA VAL A 493 16.94 -12.26 -9.49
C VAL A 493 18.18 -12.87 -10.10
N MET A 494 18.03 -14.04 -10.72
CA MET A 494 19.11 -14.73 -11.43
C MET A 494 19.31 -14.12 -12.81
N ARG A 495 20.30 -13.25 -12.94
CA ARG A 495 20.61 -12.55 -14.20
C ARG A 495 22.11 -12.43 -14.42
N TYR A 496 22.48 -12.42 -15.68
CA TYR A 496 23.83 -12.16 -16.14
C TYR A 496 23.79 -11.05 -17.19
N ALA A 497 24.36 -9.88 -16.86
CA ALA A 497 24.50 -8.80 -17.83
C ALA A 497 25.94 -8.81 -18.37
N PRO A 498 26.14 -8.97 -19.68
CA PRO A 498 27.46 -8.86 -20.29
C PRO A 498 28.01 -7.44 -20.07
N ILE A 499 29.25 -7.34 -19.62
CA ILE A 499 29.89 -6.05 -19.43
C ILE A 499 30.10 -5.38 -20.79
N GLY A 500 29.72 -4.09 -20.90
CA GLY A 500 29.80 -3.31 -22.11
C GLY A 500 28.56 -3.36 -23.00
N ALA A 501 27.53 -4.11 -22.62
CA ALA A 501 26.21 -4.10 -23.27
C ALA A 501 25.21 -3.26 -22.48
N THR A 502 24.32 -2.55 -23.19
CA THR A 502 23.16 -1.94 -22.56
C THR A 502 22.16 -3.03 -22.20
N THR A 503 21.74 -3.08 -20.96
CA THR A 503 20.82 -4.09 -20.43
C THR A 503 19.63 -3.40 -19.79
N SER A 504 18.45 -4.00 -19.90
CA SER A 504 17.23 -3.50 -19.29
C SER A 504 16.67 -4.51 -18.29
N PHE A 505 16.37 -4.06 -17.09
CA PHE A 505 15.89 -4.90 -15.99
C PHE A 505 14.52 -4.43 -15.53
N ASP A 506 13.69 -5.35 -15.05
CA ASP A 506 12.44 -5.03 -14.39
C ASP A 506 12.73 -4.36 -13.04
N TYR A 507 11.90 -3.38 -12.69
CA TYR A 507 11.98 -2.71 -11.40
C TYR A 507 11.17 -3.49 -10.37
N ASP A 508 11.74 -3.59 -9.16
CA ASP A 508 11.02 -3.99 -7.95
C ASP A 508 11.39 -2.98 -6.85
N LYS A 509 10.43 -2.52 -6.06
CA LYS A 509 10.66 -1.61 -4.92
C LYS A 509 11.47 -2.27 -3.81
N LEU A 510 11.42 -3.58 -3.75
CA LEU A 510 12.16 -4.37 -2.76
C LEU A 510 13.59 -4.58 -3.21
N SER A 511 14.47 -4.81 -2.24
CA SER A 511 15.87 -5.07 -2.53
C SER A 511 16.04 -6.25 -3.46
N GLN A 512 16.61 -5.99 -4.61
CA GLN A 512 17.03 -7.01 -5.56
C GLN A 512 18.55 -6.96 -5.71
N ILE A 513 19.16 -8.12 -5.83
CA ILE A 513 20.56 -8.26 -6.17
C ILE A 513 20.66 -8.78 -7.58
N ILE A 514 21.23 -7.97 -8.47
CA ILE A 514 21.57 -8.37 -9.84
C ILE A 514 23.02 -8.77 -9.84
N VAL A 515 23.31 -10.01 -10.14
CA VAL A 515 24.68 -10.55 -10.15
C VAL A 515 25.17 -10.66 -11.60
N VAL A 516 26.32 -10.08 -11.87
CA VAL A 516 27.00 -10.14 -13.17
C VAL A 516 28.45 -10.55 -12.96
N ASP A 517 29.02 -11.29 -13.94
CA ASP A 517 30.42 -11.70 -13.88
C ASP A 517 31.34 -10.54 -14.22
N TYR A 518 32.37 -10.35 -13.39
CA TYR A 518 33.41 -9.36 -13.61
C TYR A 518 34.74 -9.77 -12.97
N GLU A 519 35.84 -9.15 -13.43
CA GLU A 519 37.18 -9.39 -12.89
C GLU A 519 37.39 -8.70 -11.54
N ASP A 520 38.13 -9.34 -10.63
CA ASP A 520 38.60 -8.74 -9.40
C ASP A 520 39.55 -7.55 -9.67
N ASP A 521 39.87 -6.81 -8.62
CA ASP A 521 40.84 -5.68 -8.58
C ASP A 521 40.38 -4.40 -9.32
N VAL A 522 39.09 -4.26 -9.58
CA VAL A 522 38.52 -3.06 -10.19
C VAL A 522 37.60 -2.36 -9.21
N LYS A 523 37.78 -1.04 -9.07
CA LYS A 523 36.82 -0.21 -8.33
C LYS A 523 35.62 0.08 -9.19
N SER A 524 34.45 0.02 -8.58
CA SER A 524 33.18 0.28 -9.27
C SER A 524 32.49 1.50 -8.68
N ALA A 525 31.81 2.25 -9.53
CA ALA A 525 30.94 3.35 -9.14
C ALA A 525 29.70 3.38 -10.01
N LEU A 526 28.55 3.67 -9.41
CA LEU A 526 27.27 3.76 -10.10
C LEU A 526 26.84 5.21 -10.21
N TYR A 527 26.35 5.61 -11.40
CA TYR A 527 25.85 6.96 -11.67
C TYR A 527 24.48 6.92 -12.33
N CYS A 528 23.65 7.92 -12.05
CA CYS A 528 22.41 8.21 -12.76
C CYS A 528 22.40 9.69 -13.15
N GLY A 529 22.28 10.01 -14.45
CA GLY A 529 22.28 11.39 -14.92
C GLY A 529 23.49 12.22 -14.46
N GLY A 530 24.66 11.58 -14.27
CA GLY A 530 25.87 12.20 -13.75
C GLY A 530 25.98 12.28 -12.21
N SER A 531 24.95 11.88 -11.48
CA SER A 531 24.97 11.82 -10.01
C SER A 531 25.47 10.46 -9.53
N TYR A 532 26.38 10.47 -8.56
CA TYR A 532 26.91 9.25 -7.93
C TYR A 532 25.85 8.62 -7.01
N ILE A 533 25.70 7.30 -7.11
CA ILE A 533 24.81 6.49 -6.23
C ILE A 533 25.69 5.73 -5.24
N GLU A 534 25.64 6.12 -3.99
CA GLU A 534 26.37 5.48 -2.90
C GLU A 534 25.85 4.05 -2.68
N ASP A 535 26.77 3.10 -2.50
CA ASP A 535 26.49 1.66 -2.27
C ASP A 535 25.60 1.01 -3.38
N GLY A 536 25.54 1.60 -4.56
CA GLY A 536 24.74 1.09 -5.65
C GLY A 536 25.36 -0.10 -6.40
N VAL A 537 26.67 -0.28 -6.33
CA VAL A 537 27.41 -1.37 -7.01
C VAL A 537 28.63 -1.77 -6.20
N GLU A 538 28.88 -3.06 -6.11
CA GLU A 538 30.03 -3.66 -5.44
C GLU A 538 30.61 -4.81 -6.30
N ILE A 539 31.94 -4.97 -6.30
CA ILE A 539 32.61 -6.12 -6.92
C ILE A 539 33.33 -6.89 -5.82
N VAL A 540 32.95 -8.14 -5.65
CA VAL A 540 33.55 -9.07 -4.68
C VAL A 540 33.84 -10.39 -5.38
N ARG A 541 35.11 -10.82 -5.33
CA ARG A 541 35.57 -12.10 -5.88
C ARG A 541 35.13 -12.36 -7.32
N GLY A 542 35.28 -11.36 -8.17
CA GLY A 542 34.93 -11.46 -9.58
C GLY A 542 33.44 -11.37 -9.90
N LYS A 543 32.62 -11.08 -8.90
CA LYS A 543 31.17 -10.87 -9.06
C LYS A 543 30.84 -9.41 -8.81
N MET A 544 30.15 -8.78 -9.75
CA MET A 544 29.59 -7.45 -9.59
C MET A 544 28.13 -7.59 -9.14
N THR A 545 27.82 -6.98 -8.04
CA THR A 545 26.45 -6.94 -7.48
C THR A 545 25.92 -5.53 -7.58
N ILE A 546 24.74 -5.36 -8.17
CA ILE A 546 24.04 -4.09 -8.27
C ILE A 546 22.81 -4.18 -7.36
N ASN A 547 22.76 -3.28 -6.38
CA ASN A 547 21.61 -3.20 -5.48
C ASN A 547 20.52 -2.33 -6.11
N THR A 548 19.44 -2.96 -6.58
CA THR A 548 18.35 -2.26 -7.26
C THR A 548 17.39 -1.53 -6.34
N ALA A 549 17.46 -1.74 -5.02
CA ALA A 549 16.63 -1.01 -4.06
C ALA A 549 16.87 0.51 -4.06
N ARG A 550 18.04 0.93 -4.50
CA ARG A 550 18.45 2.33 -4.62
C ARG A 550 18.15 2.94 -5.99
N LEU A 551 17.56 2.17 -6.91
CA LEU A 551 17.36 2.55 -8.29
C LEU A 551 15.91 2.92 -8.56
N ALA A 552 15.70 3.89 -9.45
CA ALA A 552 14.37 4.36 -9.85
C ALA A 552 13.89 3.69 -11.15
N PRO A 553 12.59 3.37 -11.25
CA PRO A 553 12.00 2.87 -12.50
C PRO A 553 12.16 3.89 -13.64
N GLY A 554 12.36 3.40 -14.85
CA GLY A 554 12.51 4.23 -16.05
C GLY A 554 13.88 4.89 -16.20
N SER A 555 14.77 4.79 -15.20
CA SER A 555 16.06 5.46 -15.21
C SER A 555 17.16 4.61 -15.83
N THR A 556 18.12 5.28 -16.48
CA THR A 556 19.34 4.67 -17.03
C THR A 556 20.52 4.97 -16.13
N TYR A 557 21.25 3.93 -15.80
CA TYR A 557 22.41 3.97 -14.93
C TYR A 557 23.69 3.65 -15.69
N THR A 558 24.78 4.28 -15.27
CA THR A 558 26.12 4.04 -15.80
C THR A 558 26.99 3.47 -14.69
N VAL A 559 27.57 2.29 -14.92
CA VAL A 559 28.63 1.74 -14.09
C VAL A 559 29.97 2.15 -14.69
N LEU A 560 30.79 2.80 -13.86
CA LEU A 560 32.16 3.16 -14.18
C LEU A 560 33.09 2.18 -13.45
N LEU A 561 34.00 1.58 -14.19
CA LEU A 561 35.02 0.68 -13.70
C LEU A 561 36.39 1.32 -13.83
N VAL A 562 37.13 1.36 -12.72
CA VAL A 562 38.41 2.06 -12.65
C VAL A 562 39.46 1.13 -12.09
N ARG A 563 40.56 0.97 -12.83
CA ARG A 563 41.77 0.26 -12.41
C ARG A 563 42.93 1.28 -12.37
N ASP A 564 43.70 1.28 -11.30
CA ASP A 564 44.86 2.15 -11.10
C ASP A 564 44.57 3.65 -11.35
N ASN A 565 43.35 4.10 -11.00
CA ASN A 565 42.82 5.44 -11.22
C ASN A 565 42.65 5.84 -12.71
N VAL A 566 42.66 4.88 -13.61
CA VAL A 566 42.33 5.06 -15.03
C VAL A 566 41.00 4.40 -15.30
N GLU A 567 40.10 5.11 -15.99
CA GLU A 567 38.84 4.52 -16.48
C GLU A 567 39.15 3.35 -17.40
N GLU A 568 38.75 2.15 -17.01
CA GLU A 568 38.98 0.95 -17.79
C GLU A 568 37.79 0.65 -18.69
N ARG A 569 36.58 0.77 -18.16
CA ARG A 569 35.36 0.42 -18.86
C ARG A 569 34.14 1.12 -18.25
N THR A 570 33.19 1.45 -19.10
CA THR A 570 31.84 1.83 -18.70
C THR A 570 30.82 0.92 -19.36
N PHE A 571 29.71 0.69 -18.69
CA PHE A 571 28.52 0.13 -19.32
C PHE A 571 27.27 0.75 -18.71
N THR A 572 26.16 0.68 -19.45
CA THR A 572 24.88 1.21 -19.01
C THR A 572 23.84 0.11 -18.88
N PHE A 573 22.90 0.30 -17.97
CA PHE A 573 21.69 -0.49 -17.89
C PHE A 573 20.50 0.40 -17.54
N THR A 574 19.31 -0.05 -17.88
CA THR A 574 18.06 0.70 -17.63
C THR A 574 17.14 -0.13 -16.74
N ILE A 575 16.56 0.51 -15.74
CA ILE A 575 15.45 -0.07 -15.00
C ILE A 575 14.19 0.23 -15.81
N LYS A 576 13.42 -0.80 -16.15
CA LYS A 576 12.18 -0.63 -16.89
C LYS A 576 11.20 0.24 -16.09
N PRO A 577 10.39 1.09 -16.74
CA PRO A 577 9.29 1.75 -16.07
C PRO A 577 8.38 0.74 -15.36
N LEU A 578 7.74 1.18 -14.29
CA LEU A 578 6.66 0.39 -13.68
C LEU A 578 5.52 0.23 -14.69
N GLU A 579 5.10 -1.02 -14.91
CA GLU A 579 3.95 -1.33 -15.78
C GLU A 579 2.62 -0.93 -15.13
#